data_2e216afb46b2c8f9d5076ea6c8368b99
#
_entry.id   2e216afb46b2c8f9d5076ea6c8368b99
#
_cell.length_a   1.000
_cell.length_b   1.000
_cell.length_c   1.000
_cell.angle_alpha   90.00
_cell.angle_beta   90.00
_cell.angle_gamma   90.00
#
_symmetry.space_group_name_H-M   'P 1'
#
loop_
_entity.id
_entity.type
_entity.pdbx_description
1 polymer ?
#
loop_
_entity_poly.entity_id
_entity_poly.type
_entity_poly.pdbx_seq_one_letter_code
_entity_poly.pdbx_strand_id
1 'polypeptide(L)'
;MHQFDLKSRTAIITGGAQGFGLDIAKRFLTSGAKAIIWDIDENELKKAIKEINNPNLSYNVVDVSDYKNVKETIADIEKLYDIDILINNAGITGSTSSLWNYDVDEWNKIVQINLMGTFNCCKCAVPNMIKKNYGRIVNIASVAGKDG
;
A
#
# COMPACT_ATOMS: atom_id res chain seq x y z
N MET A 1 -4.00 18.95 17.47
CA MET A 1 -3.88 17.74 16.64
C MET A 1 -2.73 16.91 17.21
N HIS A 2 -2.96 15.67 17.60
CA HIS A 2 -1.90 14.83 18.13
C HIS A 2 -0.82 14.61 17.05
N GLN A 3 0.42 14.94 17.39
CA GLN A 3 1.57 14.74 16.53
C GLN A 3 2.18 13.38 16.87
N PHE A 4 2.18 12.44 15.92
CA PHE A 4 2.94 11.21 16.05
C PHE A 4 4.33 11.43 15.48
N ASP A 5 5.36 10.99 16.17
CA ASP A 5 6.74 11.07 15.69
C ASP A 5 7.06 9.78 14.92
N LEU A 6 7.23 9.93 13.61
CA LEU A 6 7.65 8.85 12.71
C LEU A 6 9.03 9.11 12.10
N LYS A 7 9.83 9.97 12.73
CA LYS A 7 11.21 10.20 12.30
C LYS A 7 11.99 8.90 12.19
N SER A 8 12.80 8.80 11.16
CA SER A 8 13.60 7.61 10.84
C SER A 8 12.79 6.35 10.53
N ARG A 9 11.47 6.45 10.32
CA ARG A 9 10.63 5.35 9.88
C ARG A 9 10.40 5.40 8.38
N THR A 10 10.44 4.23 7.76
CA THR A 10 10.08 4.06 6.35
C THR A 10 8.77 3.31 6.24
N ALA A 11 7.84 3.88 5.50
CA ALA A 11 6.51 3.32 5.27
C ALA A 11 6.28 3.03 3.80
N ILE A 12 5.77 1.84 3.49
CA ILE A 12 5.20 1.51 2.19
C ILE A 12 3.69 1.68 2.28
N ILE A 13 3.10 2.39 1.30
CA ILE A 13 1.65 2.61 1.19
C ILE A 13 1.20 2.13 -0.18
N THR A 14 0.44 1.05 -0.25
CA THR A 14 -0.11 0.54 -1.50
C THR A 14 -1.39 1.30 -1.90
N GLY A 15 -1.65 1.46 -3.21
CA GLY A 15 -2.71 2.34 -3.70
C GLY A 15 -2.47 3.80 -3.27
N GLY A 16 -1.19 4.23 -3.28
CA GLY A 16 -0.75 5.49 -2.71
C GLY A 16 -0.80 6.69 -3.65
N ALA A 17 -1.17 6.50 -4.90
CA ALA A 17 -1.19 7.58 -5.90
C ALA A 17 -2.34 8.56 -5.70
N GLN A 18 -3.42 8.16 -5.05
CA GLN A 18 -4.63 8.96 -4.87
C GLN A 18 -5.42 8.56 -3.61
N GLY A 19 -6.49 9.32 -3.31
CA GLY A 19 -7.44 9.02 -2.25
C GLY A 19 -6.80 8.82 -0.89
N PHE A 20 -7.31 7.85 -0.10
CA PHE A 20 -6.83 7.58 1.26
C PHE A 20 -5.33 7.25 1.31
N GLY A 21 -4.81 6.48 0.35
CA GLY A 21 -3.39 6.14 0.32
C GLY A 21 -2.50 7.37 0.21
N LEU A 22 -2.86 8.31 -0.64
CA LEU A 22 -2.14 9.57 -0.80
C LEU A 22 -2.22 10.45 0.46
N ASP A 23 -3.39 10.53 1.09
CA ASP A 23 -3.56 11.31 2.32
C ASP A 23 -2.79 10.70 3.49
N ILE A 24 -2.72 9.37 3.59
CA ILE A 24 -1.87 8.66 4.54
C ILE A 24 -0.41 9.01 4.29
N ALA A 25 0.05 9.00 3.04
CA ALA A 25 1.42 9.37 2.69
C ALA A 25 1.74 10.82 3.10
N LYS A 26 0.88 11.78 2.78
CA LYS A 26 0.99 13.19 3.21
C LYS A 26 1.09 13.29 4.73
N ARG A 27 0.25 12.55 5.45
CA ARG A 27 0.27 12.55 6.92
C ARG A 27 1.55 11.96 7.49
N PHE A 28 2.06 10.88 6.91
CA PHE A 28 3.30 10.25 7.36
C PHE A 28 4.51 11.17 7.13
N LEU A 29 4.58 11.81 5.97
CA LEU A 29 5.61 12.81 5.68
C LEU A 29 5.61 13.97 6.69
N THR A 30 4.44 14.49 7.03
CA THR A 30 4.33 15.56 8.06
C THR A 30 4.70 15.06 9.46
N SER A 31 4.66 13.76 9.71
CA SER A 31 5.11 13.12 10.95
C SER A 31 6.59 12.72 10.93
N GLY A 32 7.30 13.04 9.85
CA GLY A 32 8.75 12.85 9.71
C GLY A 32 9.18 11.51 9.12
N ALA A 33 8.24 10.70 8.64
CA ALA A 33 8.56 9.44 7.96
C ALA A 33 9.10 9.66 6.55
N LYS A 34 9.81 8.65 6.05
CA LYS A 34 9.97 8.40 4.62
C LYS A 34 8.76 7.61 4.14
N ALA A 35 8.10 8.06 3.08
CA ALA A 35 6.97 7.38 2.47
C ALA A 35 7.33 6.87 1.07
N ILE A 36 7.00 5.62 0.79
CA ILE A 36 7.17 4.99 -0.52
C ILE A 36 5.77 4.57 -0.97
N ILE A 37 5.22 5.28 -1.96
CA ILE A 37 3.89 4.99 -2.47
C ILE A 37 3.96 4.02 -3.64
N TRP A 38 3.06 3.05 -3.65
CA TRP A 38 2.91 2.06 -4.70
C TRP A 38 1.55 2.19 -5.37
N ASP A 39 1.54 2.10 -6.68
CA ASP A 39 0.33 2.03 -7.48
C ASP A 39 0.65 1.37 -8.82
N ILE A 40 -0.37 0.92 -9.55
CA ILE A 40 -0.21 0.45 -10.92
C ILE A 40 -0.19 1.60 -11.93
N ASP A 41 -0.74 2.77 -11.57
CA ASP A 41 -0.81 3.93 -12.44
C ASP A 41 0.40 4.86 -12.25
N GLU A 42 1.38 4.71 -13.12
CA GLU A 42 2.59 5.52 -13.09
C GLU A 42 2.31 7.02 -13.29
N ASN A 43 1.29 7.38 -14.08
CA ASN A 43 0.97 8.79 -14.32
C ASN A 43 0.42 9.45 -13.05
N GLU A 44 -0.46 8.77 -12.32
CA GLU A 44 -0.95 9.27 -11.05
C GLU A 44 0.16 9.32 -9.99
N LEU A 45 1.06 8.34 -9.95
CA LEU A 45 2.24 8.37 -9.08
C LEU A 45 3.12 9.60 -9.36
N LYS A 46 3.41 9.88 -10.63
CA LYS A 46 4.20 11.06 -11.03
C LYS A 46 3.52 12.38 -10.66
N LYS A 47 2.19 12.46 -10.79
CA LYS A 47 1.41 13.63 -10.34
C LYS A 47 1.53 13.81 -8.83
N ALA A 48 1.36 12.73 -8.04
CA ALA A 48 1.46 12.75 -6.59
C ALA A 48 2.85 13.26 -6.13
N ILE A 49 3.93 12.75 -6.73
CA ILE A 49 5.30 13.21 -6.45
C ILE A 49 5.45 14.70 -6.71
N LYS A 50 4.96 15.16 -7.87
CA LYS A 50 5.06 16.58 -8.26
C LYS A 50 4.24 17.49 -7.34
N GLU A 51 3.04 17.06 -6.96
CA GLU A 51 2.15 17.84 -6.09
C GLU A 51 2.71 17.98 -4.68
N ILE A 52 3.17 16.86 -4.09
CA ILE A 52 3.67 16.86 -2.72
C ILE A 52 5.07 17.48 -2.62
N ASN A 53 5.91 17.30 -3.63
CA ASN A 53 7.27 17.86 -3.74
C ASN A 53 8.07 17.73 -2.43
N ASN A 54 8.15 16.52 -1.87
CA ASN A 54 8.85 16.25 -0.62
C ASN A 54 9.99 15.24 -0.86
N PRO A 55 11.24 15.53 -0.45
CA PRO A 55 12.39 14.65 -0.69
C PRO A 55 12.29 13.29 0.02
N ASN A 56 11.42 13.16 1.02
CA ASN A 56 11.16 11.90 1.71
C ASN A 56 10.03 11.08 1.08
N LEU A 57 9.48 11.51 -0.06
CA LEU A 57 8.50 10.77 -0.83
C LEU A 57 9.15 10.15 -2.06
N SER A 58 8.94 8.86 -2.26
CA SER A 58 9.30 8.14 -3.48
C SER A 58 8.17 7.21 -3.91
N TYR A 59 8.29 6.62 -5.10
CA TYR A 59 7.27 5.69 -5.60
C TYR A 59 7.88 4.50 -6.33
N ASN A 60 7.09 3.44 -6.42
CA ASN A 60 7.32 2.33 -7.35
C ASN A 60 6.02 1.99 -8.07
N VAL A 61 6.11 1.58 -9.33
CA VAL A 61 4.98 1.02 -10.07
C VAL A 61 4.86 -0.44 -9.68
N VAL A 62 3.80 -0.81 -8.97
CA VAL A 62 3.62 -2.14 -8.41
C VAL A 62 2.18 -2.61 -8.59
N ASP A 63 2.02 -3.77 -9.19
CA ASP A 63 0.79 -4.54 -9.13
C ASP A 63 0.86 -5.47 -7.90
N VAL A 64 0.08 -5.17 -6.87
CA VAL A 64 0.06 -5.96 -5.62
C VAL A 64 -0.44 -7.39 -5.84
N SER A 65 -1.21 -7.64 -6.91
CA SER A 65 -1.67 -8.99 -7.27
C SER A 65 -0.56 -9.87 -7.86
N ASP A 66 0.51 -9.26 -8.39
CA ASP A 66 1.69 -9.95 -8.88
C ASP A 66 2.72 -10.16 -7.75
N TYR A 67 2.75 -11.38 -7.22
CA TYR A 67 3.69 -11.76 -6.15
C TYR A 67 5.16 -11.53 -6.53
N LYS A 68 5.54 -11.78 -7.79
CA LYS A 68 6.92 -11.59 -8.24
C LYS A 68 7.28 -10.11 -8.23
N ASN A 69 6.42 -9.26 -8.76
CA ASN A 69 6.62 -7.81 -8.77
C ASN A 69 6.75 -7.26 -7.34
N VAL A 70 5.85 -7.65 -6.42
CA VAL A 70 5.93 -7.26 -5.00
C VAL A 70 7.24 -7.71 -4.36
N LYS A 71 7.64 -8.97 -4.57
CA LYS A 71 8.85 -9.55 -3.98
C LYS A 71 10.12 -8.85 -4.44
N GLU A 72 10.24 -8.61 -5.73
CA GLU A 72 11.40 -7.92 -6.32
C GLU A 72 11.49 -6.47 -5.83
N THR A 73 10.37 -5.76 -5.82
CA THR A 73 10.32 -4.37 -5.34
C THR A 73 10.68 -4.24 -3.85
N ILE A 74 10.16 -5.13 -3.00
CA ILE A 74 10.55 -5.15 -1.57
C ILE A 74 12.04 -5.42 -1.42
N ALA A 75 12.59 -6.39 -2.13
CA ALA A 75 14.01 -6.70 -2.06
C ALA A 75 14.89 -5.52 -2.50
N ASP A 76 14.46 -4.73 -3.48
CA ASP A 76 15.19 -3.54 -3.91
C ASP A 76 15.10 -2.41 -2.87
N ILE A 77 13.94 -2.20 -2.27
CA ILE A 77 13.77 -1.22 -1.20
C ILE A 77 14.63 -1.58 0.02
N GLU A 78 14.67 -2.85 0.40
CA GLU A 78 15.45 -3.35 1.56
C GLU A 78 16.96 -3.20 1.40
N LYS A 79 17.48 -3.02 0.20
CA LYS A 79 18.89 -2.66 -0.03
C LYS A 79 19.22 -1.24 0.41
N LEU A 80 18.23 -0.37 0.46
CA LEU A 80 18.39 1.07 0.71
C LEU A 80 17.81 1.50 2.06
N TYR A 81 16.72 0.87 2.49
CA TYR A 81 15.94 1.28 3.66
C TYR A 81 15.40 0.07 4.42
N ASP A 82 15.24 0.28 5.70
CA ASP A 82 14.46 -0.61 6.53
C ASP A 82 12.97 -0.31 6.35
N ILE A 83 12.17 -1.33 6.08
CA ILE A 83 10.71 -1.19 6.00
C ILE A 83 10.15 -1.36 7.41
N ASP A 84 9.65 -0.26 7.98
CA ASP A 84 9.09 -0.22 9.33
C ASP A 84 7.57 -0.36 9.35
N ILE A 85 6.91 0.18 8.32
CA ILE A 85 5.45 0.30 8.26
C ILE A 85 4.98 -0.16 6.88
N LEU A 86 3.94 -1.00 6.86
CA LEU A 86 3.24 -1.40 5.66
C LEU A 86 1.76 -1.03 5.79
N ILE A 87 1.26 -0.22 4.86
CA ILE A 87 -0.15 0.11 4.73
C ILE A 87 -0.70 -0.58 3.49
N ASN A 88 -1.46 -1.64 3.70
CA ASN A 88 -2.21 -2.30 2.65
C ASN A 88 -3.52 -1.54 2.43
N ASN A 89 -3.47 -0.61 1.46
CA ASN A 89 -4.60 0.24 1.10
C ASN A 89 -5.07 -0.01 -0.34
N ALA A 90 -4.23 -0.59 -1.20
CA ALA A 90 -4.64 -0.92 -2.56
C ALA A 90 -5.86 -1.84 -2.55
N GLY A 91 -6.86 -1.45 -3.33
CA GLY A 91 -8.11 -2.20 -3.45
C GLY A 91 -9.02 -1.59 -4.50
N ILE A 92 -9.90 -2.42 -5.00
CA ILE A 92 -10.96 -2.01 -5.93
C ILE A 92 -12.32 -2.43 -5.38
N THR A 93 -13.35 -1.69 -5.79
CA THR A 93 -14.74 -2.09 -5.61
C THR A 93 -15.24 -2.73 -6.89
N GLY A 94 -16.17 -3.66 -6.77
CA GLY A 94 -16.84 -4.25 -7.92
C GLY A 94 -18.16 -3.56 -8.24
N SER A 95 -18.84 -4.10 -9.25
CA SER A 95 -20.18 -3.69 -9.64
C SER A 95 -21.22 -4.08 -8.56
N THR A 96 -22.28 -3.30 -8.47
CA THR A 96 -23.44 -3.67 -7.62
C THR A 96 -24.31 -4.64 -8.40
N SER A 97 -24.30 -5.91 -8.01
CA SER A 97 -25.09 -6.97 -8.65
C SER A 97 -25.52 -8.01 -7.63
N SER A 98 -26.57 -8.76 -7.93
CA SER A 98 -26.92 -9.94 -7.15
C SER A 98 -25.86 -11.03 -7.34
N LEU A 99 -25.63 -11.83 -6.30
CA LEU A 99 -24.58 -12.86 -6.30
C LEU A 99 -24.66 -13.79 -7.51
N TRP A 100 -25.85 -14.23 -7.89
CA TRP A 100 -26.06 -15.16 -9.00
C TRP A 100 -25.89 -14.55 -10.40
N ASN A 101 -25.83 -13.22 -10.49
CA ASN A 101 -25.56 -12.48 -11.73
C ASN A 101 -24.17 -11.83 -11.75
N TYR A 102 -23.38 -12.04 -10.67
CA TYR A 102 -22.08 -11.38 -10.56
C TYR A 102 -21.09 -11.97 -11.58
N ASP A 103 -20.34 -11.10 -12.23
CA ASP A 103 -19.31 -11.54 -13.18
C ASP A 103 -18.15 -12.23 -12.46
N VAL A 104 -17.81 -13.44 -12.91
CA VAL A 104 -16.79 -14.28 -12.27
C VAL A 104 -15.38 -13.68 -12.42
N ASP A 105 -15.09 -13.08 -13.56
CA ASP A 105 -13.75 -12.49 -13.81
C ASP A 105 -13.57 -11.22 -13.00
N GLU A 106 -14.61 -10.41 -12.86
CA GLU A 106 -14.61 -9.25 -11.97
C GLU A 106 -14.41 -9.68 -10.51
N TRP A 107 -15.14 -10.70 -10.05
CA TRP A 107 -14.96 -11.27 -8.71
C TRP A 107 -13.54 -11.75 -8.47
N ASN A 108 -12.97 -12.51 -9.39
CA ASN A 108 -11.61 -13.00 -9.29
C ASN A 108 -10.60 -11.85 -9.21
N LYS A 109 -10.79 -10.80 -10.02
CA LYS A 109 -9.94 -9.61 -9.99
C LYS A 109 -9.97 -8.92 -8.64
N ILE A 110 -11.16 -8.76 -8.04
CA ILE A 110 -11.31 -8.16 -6.70
C ILE A 110 -10.58 -8.99 -5.65
N VAL A 111 -10.75 -10.30 -5.65
CA VAL A 111 -10.05 -11.22 -4.73
C VAL A 111 -8.54 -11.14 -4.90
N GLN A 112 -8.05 -11.12 -6.14
CA GLN A 112 -6.61 -11.02 -6.43
C GLN A 112 -6.00 -9.72 -5.91
N ILE A 113 -6.68 -8.60 -6.08
CA ILE A 113 -6.15 -7.31 -5.62
C ILE A 113 -6.34 -7.16 -4.11
N ASN A 114 -7.58 -7.29 -3.61
CA ASN A 114 -7.91 -6.90 -2.23
C ASN A 114 -7.41 -7.92 -1.19
N LEU A 115 -7.43 -9.22 -1.52
CA LEU A 115 -7.02 -10.28 -0.60
C LEU A 115 -5.61 -10.77 -0.90
N MET A 116 -5.35 -11.25 -2.13
CA MET A 116 -4.03 -11.78 -2.47
C MET A 116 -2.97 -10.69 -2.50
N GLY A 117 -3.30 -9.46 -2.92
CA GLY A 117 -2.40 -8.32 -2.85
C GLY A 117 -1.94 -8.03 -1.42
N THR A 118 -2.87 -7.99 -0.47
CA THR A 118 -2.56 -7.85 0.96
C THR A 118 -1.66 -8.97 1.46
N PHE A 119 -1.98 -10.23 1.10
CA PHE A 119 -1.15 -11.39 1.46
C PHE A 119 0.26 -11.28 0.87
N ASN A 120 0.39 -10.94 -0.41
CA ASN A 120 1.68 -10.81 -1.10
C ASN A 120 2.59 -9.77 -0.41
N CYS A 121 2.04 -8.59 -0.13
CA CYS A 121 2.77 -7.52 0.55
C CYS A 121 3.21 -7.93 1.96
N CYS A 122 2.30 -8.50 2.76
CA CYS A 122 2.63 -8.99 4.10
C CYS A 122 3.70 -10.09 4.06
N LYS A 123 3.52 -11.09 3.18
CA LYS A 123 4.46 -12.21 3.03
C LYS A 123 5.89 -11.74 2.72
N CYS A 124 6.03 -10.69 1.92
CA CYS A 124 7.33 -10.17 1.53
C CYS A 124 7.95 -9.23 2.57
N ALA A 125 7.15 -8.38 3.26
CA ALA A 125 7.67 -7.40 4.20
C ALA A 125 7.95 -7.98 5.61
N VAL A 126 7.12 -8.92 6.08
CA VAL A 126 7.18 -9.46 7.45
C VAL A 126 8.52 -10.08 7.82
N PRO A 127 9.22 -10.87 6.96
CA PRO A 127 10.49 -11.49 7.33
C PRO A 127 11.54 -10.49 7.82
N ASN A 128 11.64 -9.32 7.19
CA ASN A 128 12.58 -8.28 7.60
C ASN A 128 12.13 -7.60 8.90
N MET A 129 10.83 -7.33 9.04
CA MET A 129 10.26 -6.80 10.29
C MET A 129 10.55 -7.71 11.50
N ILE A 130 10.42 -9.03 11.32
CA ILE A 130 10.76 -10.02 12.35
C ILE A 130 12.25 -9.95 12.68
N LYS A 131 13.12 -9.98 11.66
CA LYS A 131 14.57 -9.93 11.85
C LYS A 131 15.02 -8.69 12.64
N LYS A 132 14.34 -7.56 12.46
CA LYS A 132 14.63 -6.29 13.15
C LYS A 132 13.91 -6.15 14.48
N ASN A 133 13.04 -7.08 14.82
CA ASN A 133 12.16 -7.01 15.99
C ASN A 133 11.28 -5.73 16.00
N TYR A 134 10.95 -5.21 14.81
CA TYR A 134 10.07 -4.05 14.63
C TYR A 134 9.31 -4.12 13.32
N GLY A 135 8.01 -3.84 13.39
CA GLY A 135 7.13 -3.69 12.22
C GLY A 135 5.73 -3.25 12.65
N ARG A 136 5.05 -2.52 11.78
CA ARG A 136 3.64 -2.16 11.91
C ARG A 136 2.94 -2.40 10.59
N ILE A 137 1.84 -3.12 10.62
CA ILE A 137 1.02 -3.41 9.45
C ILE A 137 -0.39 -2.90 9.71
N VAL A 138 -0.92 -2.17 8.75
CA VAL A 138 -2.31 -1.72 8.75
C VAL A 138 -2.96 -2.20 7.46
N ASN A 139 -4.05 -2.94 7.59
CA ASN A 139 -4.88 -3.36 6.46
C ASN A 139 -6.13 -2.48 6.44
N ILE A 140 -6.31 -1.73 5.35
CA ILE A 140 -7.50 -0.90 5.16
C ILE A 140 -8.63 -1.82 4.72
N ALA A 141 -9.63 -1.92 5.57
CA ALA A 141 -10.86 -2.68 5.32
C ALA A 141 -12.00 -1.73 4.92
N SER A 142 -13.20 -2.23 4.91
CA SER A 142 -14.41 -1.45 4.61
C SER A 142 -15.49 -1.71 5.65
N VAL A 143 -16.33 -0.72 5.89
CA VAL A 143 -17.58 -0.88 6.67
C VAL A 143 -18.49 -1.93 6.04
N ALA A 144 -18.45 -2.08 4.71
CA ALA A 144 -19.21 -3.11 4.00
C ALA A 144 -18.85 -4.55 4.44
N GLY A 145 -17.65 -4.79 4.98
CA GLY A 145 -17.29 -6.08 5.56
C GLY A 145 -17.95 -6.36 6.93
N LYS A 146 -18.56 -5.34 7.55
CA LYS A 146 -19.23 -5.46 8.83
C LYS A 146 -20.75 -5.35 8.70
N ASP A 147 -21.21 -4.44 7.89
CA ASP A 147 -22.63 -4.09 7.83
C ASP A 147 -23.38 -4.76 6.65
N GLY A 148 -22.67 -5.45 5.76
CA GLY A 148 -23.23 -6.21 4.64
C GLY A 148 -23.46 -5.37 3.39
#